data_298efac7c35915c24610f957378718e6
#
_entry.id   298efac7c35915c24610f957378718e6
#
_cell.length_a   1.000
_cell.length_b   1.000
_cell.length_c   1.000
_cell.angle_alpha   90.00
_cell.angle_beta   90.00
_cell.angle_gamma   90.00
#
_symmetry.space_group_name_H-M   'P 1'
#
loop_
_entity.id
_entity.type
_entity.pdbx_description
1 polymer ?
#
loop_
_entity_poly.entity_id
_entity_poly.type
_entity_poly.pdbx_seq_one_letter_code
_entity_poly.pdbx_strand_id
1 'polypeptide(L)'
;ETFKNSSDYHEQLSAIMNDTRKETIDESEQKLKEIRQNVYSFETDSGKADMITGKVVANLQWSGDGVYTMDQAEDDDFYLDWAVPEECTNLWFDGWVMLKNGIGEDAAKKQAAEAFINFLSRPDSAVRNMYYIGYTSAIAGGDSPLIFEYADWTYGAEDDEEDTIEYPLGYFFVGDNENEDYVITAPAEQAHRQLSAQYPSQEEIDRSAVMLYFDDEGNANINQMWINIRCFNISMLSSMQWLLIGIVVAVVVILFLLWRFQDDLFRKSHPPKGYTKER
;
A
#
# COMPACT_ATOMS: atom_id res chain seq x y z
N GLU A 1 -3.28 19.41 15.89
CA GLU A 1 -2.49 19.99 17.02
C GLU A 1 -3.34 20.35 18.24
N THR A 2 -4.64 20.68 18.10
CA THR A 2 -5.49 21.17 19.19
C THR A 2 -5.79 20.16 20.28
N PHE A 3 -5.60 18.87 20.05
CA PHE A 3 -5.92 17.80 21.01
C PHE A 3 -4.72 16.93 21.42
N LYS A 4 -3.50 17.17 20.91
CA LYS A 4 -2.28 16.39 21.21
C LYS A 4 -1.98 16.25 22.72
N ASN A 5 -2.43 17.17 23.56
CA ASN A 5 -2.22 17.14 25.00
C ASN A 5 -3.51 16.77 25.79
N SER A 6 -4.53 16.25 25.12
CA SER A 6 -5.79 15.85 25.74
C SER A 6 -5.65 14.44 26.30
N SER A 7 -6.32 14.15 27.42
CA SER A 7 -6.33 12.81 28.04
C SER A 7 -7.01 11.74 27.18
N ASP A 8 -7.77 12.15 26.16
CA ASP A 8 -8.47 11.31 25.20
C ASP A 8 -7.86 11.39 23.79
N TYR A 9 -6.58 11.78 23.70
CA TYR A 9 -5.87 11.98 22.43
C TYR A 9 -5.99 10.77 21.48
N HIS A 10 -5.71 9.56 21.96
CA HIS A 10 -5.75 8.35 21.13
C HIS A 10 -7.17 8.01 20.66
N GLU A 11 -8.19 8.25 21.50
CA GLU A 11 -9.58 8.06 21.11
C GLU A 11 -10.00 9.03 20.00
N GLN A 12 -9.63 10.31 20.14
CA GLN A 12 -9.90 11.33 19.12
C GLN A 12 -9.13 11.04 17.83
N LEU A 13 -7.85 10.66 17.92
CA LEU A 13 -7.05 10.30 16.75
C LEU A 13 -7.66 9.11 16.01
N SER A 14 -8.01 8.05 16.74
CA SER A 14 -8.67 6.87 16.17
C SER A 14 -10.00 7.24 15.50
N ALA A 15 -10.82 8.10 16.11
CA ALA A 15 -12.09 8.54 15.55
C ALA A 15 -11.90 9.32 14.23
N ILE A 16 -10.89 10.19 14.16
CA ILE A 16 -10.58 10.97 12.95
C ILE A 16 -10.05 10.07 11.84
N MET A 17 -9.09 9.19 12.15
CA MET A 17 -8.45 8.32 11.18
C MET A 17 -9.39 7.26 10.59
N ASN A 18 -10.45 6.92 11.32
CA ASN A 18 -11.45 5.92 10.92
C ASN A 18 -12.80 6.54 10.50
N ASP A 19 -12.85 7.85 10.25
CA ASP A 19 -14.08 8.52 9.83
C ASP A 19 -14.39 8.25 8.35
N THR A 20 -15.39 7.41 8.11
CA THR A 20 -15.85 7.02 6.75
C THR A 20 -17.13 7.72 6.32
N ARG A 21 -17.57 8.76 7.06
CA ARG A 21 -18.72 9.57 6.65
C ARG A 21 -18.47 10.20 5.28
N LYS A 22 -19.53 10.35 4.53
CA LYS A 22 -19.43 10.84 3.15
C LYS A 22 -18.74 12.19 3.04
N GLU A 23 -18.99 13.10 3.95
CA GLU A 23 -18.37 14.43 3.98
C GLU A 23 -16.86 14.35 4.10
N THR A 24 -16.35 13.51 5.02
CA THR A 24 -14.92 13.29 5.26
C THR A 24 -14.24 12.62 4.06
N ILE A 25 -14.92 11.64 3.46
CA ILE A 25 -14.41 10.96 2.26
C ILE A 25 -14.41 11.91 1.04
N ASP A 26 -15.44 12.75 0.88
CA ASP A 26 -15.50 13.75 -0.20
C ASP A 26 -14.37 14.81 -0.06
N GLU A 27 -14.06 15.23 1.17
CA GLU A 27 -12.93 16.14 1.45
C GLU A 27 -11.59 15.47 1.13
N SER A 28 -11.40 14.21 1.54
CA SER A 28 -10.22 13.40 1.22
C SER A 28 -10.07 13.21 -0.29
N GLU A 29 -11.17 12.93 -1.01
CA GLU A 29 -11.18 12.84 -2.47
C GLU A 29 -10.70 14.14 -3.12
N GLN A 30 -11.17 15.29 -2.63
CA GLN A 30 -10.74 16.59 -3.15
C GLN A 30 -9.24 16.79 -2.96
N LYS A 31 -8.70 16.49 -1.77
CA LYS A 31 -7.25 16.59 -1.48
C LYS A 31 -6.42 15.67 -2.36
N LEU A 32 -6.83 14.43 -2.53
CA LEU A 32 -6.15 13.49 -3.41
C LEU A 32 -6.18 13.93 -4.88
N LYS A 33 -7.26 14.57 -5.34
CA LYS A 33 -7.34 15.16 -6.68
C LYS A 33 -6.41 16.37 -6.86
N GLU A 34 -6.24 17.19 -5.83
CA GLU A 34 -5.32 18.34 -5.86
C GLU A 34 -3.88 17.90 -6.08
N ILE A 35 -3.44 16.82 -5.41
CA ILE A 35 -2.06 16.31 -5.52
C ILE A 35 -1.84 15.40 -6.74
N ARG A 36 -2.90 14.87 -7.34
CA ARG A 36 -2.84 13.82 -8.38
C ARG A 36 -1.90 14.14 -9.54
N GLN A 37 -1.80 15.41 -9.93
CA GLN A 37 -0.93 15.82 -11.05
C GLN A 37 0.57 15.55 -10.77
N ASN A 38 0.95 15.41 -9.51
CA ASN A 38 2.31 15.13 -9.05
C ASN A 38 2.47 13.67 -8.59
N VAL A 39 1.40 12.88 -8.62
CA VAL A 39 1.42 11.46 -8.24
C VAL A 39 1.59 10.62 -9.49
N TYR A 40 2.66 9.83 -9.51
CA TYR A 40 2.95 8.93 -10.61
C TYR A 40 1.88 7.84 -10.75
N SER A 41 1.53 7.17 -9.65
CA SER A 41 0.53 6.11 -9.62
C SER A 41 -0.11 5.95 -8.23
N PHE A 42 -1.37 5.49 -8.20
CA PHE A 42 -2.02 4.93 -7.01
C PHE A 42 -2.13 3.43 -7.21
N GLU A 43 -1.26 2.67 -6.58
CA GLU A 43 -1.20 1.23 -6.76
C GLU A 43 -0.79 0.54 -5.44
N THR A 44 -0.61 -0.77 -5.44
CA THR A 44 -0.39 -1.53 -4.21
C THR A 44 1.02 -2.12 -4.11
N ASP A 45 1.62 -2.58 -5.21
CA ASP A 45 2.84 -3.40 -5.17
C ASP A 45 3.99 -2.88 -6.02
N SER A 46 3.74 -2.16 -7.12
CA SER A 46 4.79 -1.75 -8.08
C SER A 46 5.64 -0.59 -7.59
N GLY A 47 5.22 0.14 -6.55
CA GLY A 47 5.95 1.27 -5.97
C GLY A 47 7.35 0.92 -5.49
N LYS A 48 7.57 -0.30 -5.00
CA LYS A 48 8.90 -0.81 -4.62
C LYS A 48 9.88 -0.71 -5.80
N ALA A 49 9.54 -1.32 -6.92
CA ALA A 49 10.36 -1.29 -8.13
C ALA A 49 10.51 0.12 -8.73
N ASP A 50 9.48 0.95 -8.62
CA ASP A 50 9.53 2.33 -9.10
C ASP A 50 10.45 3.21 -8.25
N MET A 51 10.58 2.96 -6.93
CA MET A 51 11.58 3.58 -6.06
C MET A 51 13.00 3.11 -6.41
N ILE A 52 13.25 1.80 -6.42
CA ILE A 52 14.57 1.19 -6.69
C ILE A 52 15.12 1.67 -8.06
N THR A 53 14.25 1.78 -9.06
CA THR A 53 14.65 2.23 -10.40
C THR A 53 14.70 3.75 -10.58
N GLY A 54 14.43 4.52 -9.51
CA GLY A 54 14.47 5.99 -9.54
C GLY A 54 13.36 6.65 -10.38
N LYS A 55 12.28 5.95 -10.69
CA LYS A 55 11.13 6.54 -11.39
C LYS A 55 10.33 7.49 -10.51
N VAL A 56 10.31 7.25 -9.22
CA VAL A 56 9.66 8.09 -8.22
C VAL A 56 10.66 8.46 -7.14
N VAL A 57 10.48 9.61 -6.53
CA VAL A 57 11.37 10.15 -5.48
C VAL A 57 10.80 9.98 -4.08
N ALA A 58 9.53 9.61 -3.98
CA ALA A 58 8.86 9.29 -2.73
C ALA A 58 7.74 8.28 -3.00
N ASN A 59 7.55 7.35 -2.08
CA ASN A 59 6.50 6.35 -2.13
C ASN A 59 5.90 6.14 -0.74
N LEU A 60 4.57 6.21 -0.64
CA LEU A 60 3.85 5.81 0.57
C LEU A 60 3.62 4.30 0.51
N GLN A 61 4.22 3.56 1.43
CA GLN A 61 4.17 2.09 1.43
C GLN A 61 4.17 1.53 2.86
N TRP A 62 3.94 0.24 2.99
CA TRP A 62 4.06 -0.46 4.26
C TRP A 62 5.51 -0.57 4.72
N SER A 63 5.72 -0.62 6.03
CA SER A 63 7.05 -0.60 6.63
C SER A 63 7.96 -1.73 6.15
N GLY A 64 7.47 -2.96 6.09
CA GLY A 64 8.25 -4.09 5.58
C GLY A 64 8.56 -4.00 4.08
N ASP A 65 7.66 -3.42 3.27
CA ASP A 65 7.96 -3.07 1.87
C ASP A 65 9.03 -1.96 1.81
N GLY A 66 9.05 -1.04 2.78
CA GLY A 66 10.10 -0.03 2.94
C GLY A 66 11.46 -0.66 3.19
N VAL A 67 11.54 -1.60 4.13
CA VAL A 67 12.77 -2.37 4.42
C VAL A 67 13.27 -3.06 3.15
N TYR A 68 12.43 -3.86 2.51
CA TYR A 68 12.79 -4.54 1.26
C TYR A 68 13.29 -3.57 0.18
N THR A 69 12.64 -2.41 0.06
CA THR A 69 12.99 -1.42 -0.96
C THR A 69 14.35 -0.78 -0.68
N MET A 70 14.64 -0.49 0.60
CA MET A 70 15.93 0.03 1.03
C MET A 70 17.05 -0.99 0.82
N ASP A 71 16.84 -2.26 1.23
CA ASP A 71 17.83 -3.34 1.05
C ASP A 71 18.18 -3.54 -0.42
N GLN A 72 17.17 -3.57 -1.30
CA GLN A 72 17.40 -3.75 -2.74
C GLN A 72 18.04 -2.53 -3.41
N ALA A 73 17.77 -1.33 -2.92
CA ALA A 73 18.40 -0.12 -3.43
C ALA A 73 19.89 -0.05 -3.04
N GLU A 74 20.24 -0.50 -1.84
CA GLU A 74 21.62 -0.59 -1.35
C GLU A 74 22.47 -1.58 -2.16
N ASP A 75 21.89 -2.68 -2.63
CA ASP A 75 22.56 -3.63 -3.54
C ASP A 75 23.02 -2.96 -4.85
N ASP A 76 22.37 -1.84 -5.23
CA ASP A 76 22.68 -1.02 -6.40
C ASP A 76 23.44 0.30 -6.04
N ASP A 77 24.00 0.40 -4.84
CA ASP A 77 24.68 1.61 -4.30
C ASP A 77 23.75 2.85 -4.24
N PHE A 78 22.45 2.65 -4.08
CA PHE A 78 21.45 3.71 -3.99
C PHE A 78 20.79 3.71 -2.61
N TYR A 79 20.91 4.81 -1.88
CA TYR A 79 20.47 4.92 -0.49
C TYR A 79 19.12 5.64 -0.42
N LEU A 80 18.19 5.04 0.34
CA LEU A 80 16.85 5.54 0.59
C LEU A 80 16.63 5.74 2.09
N ASP A 81 15.83 6.73 2.44
CA ASP A 81 15.41 6.99 3.80
C ASP A 81 13.96 6.57 4.03
N TRP A 82 13.64 6.28 5.29
CA TRP A 82 12.30 6.04 5.79
C TRP A 82 11.86 7.19 6.69
N ALA A 83 10.59 7.59 6.57
CA ALA A 83 10.00 8.59 7.44
C ALA A 83 8.53 8.28 7.74
N VAL A 84 8.13 8.48 8.98
CA VAL A 84 6.72 8.41 9.41
C VAL A 84 6.20 9.85 9.52
N PRO A 85 5.03 10.18 8.91
CA PRO A 85 4.45 11.52 8.99
C PRO A 85 4.30 12.04 10.43
N GLU A 86 4.63 13.31 10.65
CA GLU A 86 4.56 13.96 11.97
C GLU A 86 3.12 14.11 12.48
N GLU A 87 2.15 14.22 11.57
CA GLU A 87 0.75 14.40 11.95
C GLU A 87 0.14 13.14 12.52
N CYS A 88 0.21 12.05 11.79
CA CYS A 88 -0.29 10.73 12.18
C CYS A 88 0.01 9.70 11.08
N THR A 89 -0.10 8.42 11.44
CA THR A 89 -0.01 7.32 10.49
C THR A 89 -0.95 6.18 10.84
N ASN A 90 -1.07 5.21 9.94
CA ASN A 90 -1.80 3.97 10.19
C ASN A 90 -0.90 2.96 10.88
N LEU A 91 -1.37 2.39 11.99
CA LEU A 91 -0.81 1.20 12.62
C LEU A 91 -1.69 0.01 12.25
N TRP A 92 -1.08 -1.10 11.82
CA TRP A 92 -1.81 -2.28 11.37
C TRP A 92 -1.18 -3.55 11.91
N PHE A 93 -1.99 -4.61 11.97
CA PHE A 93 -1.59 -5.92 12.40
C PHE A 93 -2.19 -6.98 11.47
N ASP A 94 -1.36 -7.89 11.02
CA ASP A 94 -1.84 -9.10 10.35
C ASP A 94 -1.98 -10.24 11.35
N GLY A 95 -2.98 -11.07 11.14
CA GLY A 95 -3.26 -12.18 12.04
C GLY A 95 -3.71 -13.44 11.32
N TRP A 96 -3.36 -14.57 11.89
CA TRP A 96 -3.86 -15.86 11.44
C TRP A 96 -5.31 -16.06 11.86
N VAL A 97 -6.17 -16.41 10.92
CA VAL A 97 -7.58 -16.70 11.18
C VAL A 97 -7.97 -18.09 10.71
N MET A 98 -8.82 -18.76 11.49
CA MET A 98 -9.42 -20.03 11.13
C MET A 98 -10.86 -19.82 10.67
N LEU A 99 -11.14 -20.04 9.40
CA LEU A 99 -12.49 -19.88 8.85
C LEU A 99 -13.42 -20.98 9.39
N LYS A 100 -14.54 -20.59 10.00
CA LYS A 100 -15.53 -21.53 10.55
C LYS A 100 -15.99 -22.56 9.52
N ASN A 101 -16.31 -22.12 8.30
CA ASN A 101 -16.76 -23.01 7.23
C ASN A 101 -15.62 -23.90 6.68
N GLY A 102 -14.35 -23.46 6.78
CA GLY A 102 -13.18 -24.22 6.36
C GLY A 102 -12.83 -25.34 7.33
N ILE A 103 -12.90 -25.05 8.63
CA ILE A 103 -12.63 -26.02 9.70
C ILE A 103 -13.87 -26.93 9.91
N GLY A 104 -15.08 -26.37 9.93
CA GLY A 104 -16.33 -27.10 10.23
C GLY A 104 -16.27 -27.75 11.60
N GLU A 105 -16.86 -28.93 11.71
CA GLU A 105 -16.86 -29.77 12.93
C GLU A 105 -15.67 -30.77 12.94
N ASP A 106 -14.69 -30.62 12.04
CA ASP A 106 -13.55 -31.51 11.93
C ASP A 106 -12.47 -31.16 12.98
N ALA A 107 -12.45 -31.91 14.06
CA ALA A 107 -11.49 -31.72 15.14
C ALA A 107 -10.03 -31.93 14.69
N ALA A 108 -9.77 -32.79 13.75
CA ALA A 108 -8.41 -33.04 13.23
C ALA A 108 -7.90 -31.87 12.40
N LYS A 109 -8.75 -31.25 11.57
CA LYS A 109 -8.42 -30.01 10.86
C LYS A 109 -8.16 -28.85 11.82
N LYS A 110 -8.97 -28.71 12.85
CA LYS A 110 -8.79 -27.68 13.89
C LYS A 110 -7.43 -27.85 14.57
N GLN A 111 -7.13 -29.06 15.03
CA GLN A 111 -5.86 -29.36 15.70
C GLN A 111 -4.66 -29.12 14.76
N ALA A 112 -4.75 -29.48 13.50
CA ALA A 112 -3.68 -29.22 12.52
C ALA A 112 -3.47 -27.71 12.28
N ALA A 113 -4.53 -26.92 12.17
CA ALA A 113 -4.45 -25.49 12.01
C ALA A 113 -3.83 -24.81 13.25
N GLU A 114 -4.26 -25.20 14.46
CA GLU A 114 -3.68 -24.71 15.71
C GLU A 114 -2.19 -25.08 15.83
N ALA A 115 -1.82 -26.30 15.47
CA ALA A 115 -0.42 -26.74 15.47
C ALA A 115 0.43 -25.95 14.47
N PHE A 116 -0.11 -25.63 13.30
CA PHE A 116 0.57 -24.80 12.29
C PHE A 116 0.77 -23.37 12.79
N ILE A 117 -0.26 -22.73 13.37
CA ILE A 117 -0.16 -21.38 13.95
C ILE A 117 0.88 -21.37 15.08
N ASN A 118 0.83 -22.36 15.97
CA ASN A 118 1.81 -22.50 17.05
C ASN A 118 3.23 -22.68 16.54
N PHE A 119 3.42 -23.45 15.45
CA PHE A 119 4.73 -23.60 14.81
C PHE A 119 5.26 -22.26 14.27
N LEU A 120 4.42 -21.50 13.57
CA LEU A 120 4.80 -20.18 13.04
C LEU A 120 5.08 -19.13 14.15
N SER A 121 4.43 -19.29 15.29
CA SER A 121 4.60 -18.38 16.46
C SER A 121 5.80 -18.75 17.34
N ARG A 122 6.56 -19.78 17.00
CA ARG A 122 7.81 -20.09 17.72
C ARG A 122 8.86 -19.03 17.39
N PRO A 123 9.69 -18.60 18.35
CA PRO A 123 10.72 -17.58 18.10
C PRO A 123 11.66 -17.91 16.94
N ASP A 124 12.09 -19.18 16.81
CA ASP A 124 12.97 -19.62 15.71
C ASP A 124 12.27 -19.58 14.33
N SER A 125 10.96 -19.80 14.28
CA SER A 125 10.16 -19.66 13.05
C SER A 125 9.89 -18.20 12.74
N ALA A 126 9.61 -17.39 13.75
CA ALA A 126 9.38 -15.94 13.61
C ALA A 126 10.61 -15.23 13.05
N VAL A 127 11.81 -15.48 13.60
CA VAL A 127 13.07 -14.92 13.09
C VAL A 127 13.30 -15.28 11.61
N ARG A 128 13.10 -16.53 11.22
CA ARG A 128 13.24 -16.93 9.81
C ARG A 128 12.27 -16.21 8.90
N ASN A 129 11.04 -16.00 9.39
CA ASN A 129 10.03 -15.28 8.63
C ASN A 129 10.41 -13.80 8.50
N MET A 130 10.83 -13.14 9.58
CA MET A 130 11.31 -11.75 9.57
C MET A 130 12.47 -11.56 8.59
N TYR A 131 13.47 -12.43 8.66
CA TYR A 131 14.62 -12.42 7.75
C TYR A 131 14.22 -12.51 6.28
N TYR A 132 13.21 -13.33 5.97
CA TYR A 132 12.80 -13.57 4.58
C TYR A 132 11.89 -12.48 4.00
N ILE A 133 11.02 -11.89 4.82
CA ILE A 133 9.99 -10.95 4.32
C ILE A 133 10.23 -9.48 4.70
N GLY A 134 11.17 -9.18 5.60
CA GLY A 134 11.46 -7.82 6.06
C GLY A 134 10.43 -7.21 7.01
N TYR A 135 9.37 -7.95 7.40
CA TYR A 135 8.34 -7.46 8.31
C TYR A 135 8.60 -7.84 9.76
N THR A 136 8.27 -6.93 10.68
CA THR A 136 8.38 -7.16 12.12
C THR A 136 7.35 -8.18 12.58
N SER A 137 7.78 -9.15 13.39
CA SER A 137 6.88 -10.10 14.03
C SER A 137 6.20 -9.50 15.25
N ALA A 138 4.92 -9.82 15.48
CA ALA A 138 4.24 -9.57 16.74
C ALA A 138 4.67 -10.52 17.86
N ILE A 139 5.54 -11.49 17.56
CA ILE A 139 6.11 -12.42 18.55
C ILE A 139 7.36 -11.77 19.14
N ALA A 140 7.28 -11.38 20.41
CA ALA A 140 8.43 -10.80 21.15
C ALA A 140 9.42 -11.87 21.67
N GLY A 141 9.02 -13.15 21.70
CA GLY A 141 9.90 -14.26 22.10
C GLY A 141 9.66 -14.75 23.54
N GLY A 142 9.00 -14.01 24.41
CA GLY A 142 8.82 -14.35 25.83
C GLY A 142 10.16 -14.51 26.54
N ASP A 143 10.46 -15.70 27.08
CA ASP A 143 11.75 -16.00 27.73
C ASP A 143 12.91 -16.28 26.74
N SER A 144 12.63 -16.25 25.41
CA SER A 144 13.65 -16.48 24.37
C SER A 144 14.21 -15.16 23.86
N PRO A 145 15.52 -14.94 23.91
CA PRO A 145 16.15 -13.72 23.42
C PRO A 145 16.25 -13.65 21.90
N LEU A 146 15.95 -14.73 21.17
CA LEU A 146 16.23 -14.89 19.74
C LEU A 146 15.75 -13.74 18.86
N ILE A 147 14.61 -13.13 19.17
CA ILE A 147 14.05 -12.06 18.31
C ILE A 147 14.79 -10.75 18.55
N PHE A 148 15.12 -10.45 19.81
CA PHE A 148 15.95 -9.30 20.14
C PHE A 148 17.38 -9.49 19.61
N GLU A 149 17.99 -10.66 19.84
CA GLU A 149 19.32 -10.99 19.28
C GLU A 149 19.35 -10.89 17.76
N TYR A 150 18.25 -11.24 17.06
CA TYR A 150 18.16 -11.06 15.62
C TYR A 150 18.12 -9.58 15.23
N ALA A 151 17.36 -8.74 15.94
CA ALA A 151 17.30 -7.31 15.69
C ALA A 151 18.68 -6.63 15.94
N ASP A 152 19.34 -6.99 17.03
CA ASP A 152 20.68 -6.53 17.36
C ASP A 152 21.73 -6.98 16.32
N TRP A 153 21.70 -8.24 15.91
CA TRP A 153 22.56 -8.76 14.85
C TRP A 153 22.34 -8.08 13.50
N THR A 154 21.08 -7.70 13.20
CA THR A 154 20.73 -7.11 11.90
C THR A 154 21.10 -5.63 11.82
N TYR A 155 20.92 -4.89 12.92
CA TYR A 155 21.02 -3.43 12.95
C TYR A 155 22.08 -2.88 13.89
N GLY A 156 22.72 -3.74 14.70
CA GLY A 156 23.77 -3.32 15.61
C GLY A 156 24.99 -2.76 14.87
N ALA A 157 25.61 -1.75 15.45
CA ALA A 157 26.82 -1.13 14.94
C ALA A 157 28.01 -2.09 15.00
N GLU A 158 28.92 -2.01 14.03
CA GLU A 158 30.22 -2.71 14.08
C GLU A 158 31.13 -2.08 15.12
N ASP A 159 32.12 -2.84 15.60
CA ASP A 159 33.05 -2.41 16.67
C ASP A 159 33.82 -1.10 16.37
N ASP A 160 34.00 -0.75 15.10
CA ASP A 160 34.72 0.42 14.62
C ASP A 160 33.81 1.55 14.10
N GLU A 161 32.50 1.43 14.27
CA GLU A 161 31.52 2.46 13.90
C GLU A 161 31.62 3.65 14.88
N GLU A 162 31.90 4.85 14.36
CA GLU A 162 32.10 6.07 15.17
C GLU A 162 30.77 6.85 15.38
N ASP A 163 29.81 6.80 14.45
CA ASP A 163 28.57 7.56 14.51
C ASP A 163 27.40 6.64 14.85
N THR A 164 27.15 6.46 16.14
CA THR A 164 26.16 5.53 16.67
C THR A 164 25.11 6.21 17.53
N ILE A 165 23.96 5.55 17.67
CA ILE A 165 22.85 5.91 18.55
C ILE A 165 22.46 4.72 19.43
N GLU A 166 21.94 5.04 20.63
CA GLU A 166 21.22 4.07 21.46
C GLU A 166 19.75 4.02 21.03
N TYR A 167 19.31 2.86 20.54
CA TYR A 167 17.95 2.68 20.02
C TYR A 167 17.13 1.77 20.95
N PRO A 168 16.19 2.32 21.77
CA PRO A 168 15.45 1.56 22.77
C PRO A 168 14.30 0.76 22.11
N LEU A 169 14.25 -0.54 22.39
CA LEU A 169 13.24 -1.49 21.92
C LEU A 169 12.42 -2.11 23.06
N GLY A 170 12.63 -1.68 24.31
CA GLY A 170 11.98 -2.27 25.48
C GLY A 170 10.45 -2.26 25.40
N TYR A 171 9.84 -1.25 24.81
CA TYR A 171 8.40 -1.19 24.63
C TYR A 171 7.85 -2.32 23.72
N PHE A 172 8.63 -2.80 22.74
CA PHE A 172 8.26 -3.93 21.89
C PHE A 172 8.34 -5.28 22.61
N PHE A 173 9.38 -5.46 23.42
CA PHE A 173 9.68 -6.76 24.00
C PHE A 173 9.05 -6.97 25.38
N VAL A 174 9.02 -5.93 26.20
CA VAL A 174 8.57 -6.03 27.60
C VAL A 174 7.56 -4.93 28.02
N GLY A 175 7.20 -4.03 27.10
CA GLY A 175 6.28 -2.93 27.38
C GLY A 175 6.89 -1.81 28.23
N ASP A 176 8.21 -1.74 28.31
CA ASP A 176 8.95 -0.77 29.11
C ASP A 176 10.13 -0.24 28.32
N ASN A 177 10.02 1.00 27.83
CA ASN A 177 11.07 1.63 27.02
C ASN A 177 12.31 2.06 27.81
N GLU A 178 12.24 2.09 29.14
CA GLU A 178 13.36 2.40 30.01
C GLU A 178 14.22 1.15 30.35
N ASN A 179 13.85 -0.03 29.85
CA ASN A 179 14.56 -1.26 30.09
C ASN A 179 15.86 -1.32 29.24
N GLU A 180 17.00 -1.13 29.92
CA GLU A 180 18.33 -1.10 29.31
C GLU A 180 18.77 -2.46 28.69
N ASP A 181 18.11 -3.58 29.05
CA ASP A 181 18.41 -4.90 28.47
C ASP A 181 17.95 -5.02 27.01
N TYR A 182 17.11 -4.08 26.54
CA TYR A 182 16.54 -4.06 25.19
C TYR A 182 16.88 -2.77 24.43
N VAL A 183 18.15 -2.38 24.48
CA VAL A 183 18.71 -1.25 23.72
C VAL A 183 19.71 -1.78 22.71
N ILE A 184 19.61 -1.33 21.46
CA ILE A 184 20.56 -1.63 20.39
C ILE A 184 21.43 -0.40 20.18
N THR A 185 22.75 -0.57 20.22
CA THR A 185 23.68 0.44 19.71
C THR A 185 23.76 0.27 18.20
N ALA A 186 23.21 1.21 17.43
CA ALA A 186 23.09 1.13 15.99
C ALA A 186 23.80 2.30 15.30
N PRO A 187 24.21 2.19 14.02
CA PRO A 187 24.63 3.33 13.22
C PRO A 187 23.58 4.44 13.26
N ALA A 188 23.99 5.69 13.37
CA ALA A 188 23.06 6.82 13.56
C ALA A 188 22.03 6.96 12.43
N GLU A 189 22.37 6.56 11.21
CA GLU A 189 21.46 6.56 10.07
C GLU A 189 20.25 5.61 10.24
N GLN A 190 20.36 4.58 11.07
CA GLN A 190 19.27 3.65 11.34
C GLN A 190 18.07 4.30 12.03
N ALA A 191 18.22 5.51 12.58
CA ALA A 191 17.11 6.32 13.07
C ALA A 191 16.07 6.68 11.98
N HIS A 192 16.44 6.63 10.72
CA HIS A 192 15.56 6.92 9.57
C HIS A 192 15.72 5.90 8.42
N ARG A 193 16.11 4.68 8.76
CA ARG A 193 16.28 3.59 7.79
C ARG A 193 15.54 2.31 8.24
N GLN A 194 16.10 1.14 7.94
CA GLN A 194 15.45 -0.16 8.15
C GLN A 194 15.05 -0.41 9.61
N LEU A 195 15.92 -0.07 10.59
CA LEU A 195 15.61 -0.26 12.00
C LEU A 195 14.36 0.55 12.39
N SER A 196 14.29 1.84 12.05
CA SER A 196 13.13 2.66 12.37
C SER A 196 11.86 2.25 11.61
N ALA A 197 11.99 1.68 10.40
CA ALA A 197 10.86 1.13 9.66
C ALA A 197 10.30 -0.14 10.32
N GLN A 198 11.16 -1.02 10.84
CA GLN A 198 10.73 -2.23 11.55
C GLN A 198 10.27 -1.98 12.97
N TYR A 199 10.90 -1.06 13.67
CA TYR A 199 10.67 -0.76 15.08
C TYR A 199 10.49 0.75 15.26
N PRO A 200 9.34 1.32 14.84
CA PRO A 200 9.09 2.75 15.00
C PRO A 200 9.19 3.17 16.47
N SER A 201 9.62 4.40 16.71
CA SER A 201 9.76 4.93 18.07
C SER A 201 8.41 4.95 18.82
N GLN A 202 8.46 5.00 20.16
CA GLN A 202 7.25 5.14 20.98
C GLN A 202 6.43 6.39 20.55
N GLU A 203 7.11 7.49 20.23
CA GLU A 203 6.45 8.71 19.76
C GLU A 203 5.69 8.50 18.44
N GLU A 204 6.24 7.71 17.53
CA GLU A 204 5.58 7.36 16.26
C GLU A 204 4.37 6.45 16.48
N ILE A 205 4.48 5.50 17.41
CA ILE A 205 3.34 4.66 17.81
C ILE A 205 2.24 5.50 18.48
N ASP A 206 2.61 6.43 19.34
CA ASP A 206 1.67 7.29 20.05
C ASP A 206 0.86 8.20 19.10
N ARG A 207 1.42 8.55 17.93
CA ARG A 207 0.70 9.29 16.88
C ARG A 207 0.10 8.40 15.78
N SER A 208 -0.04 7.12 16.03
CA SER A 208 -0.60 6.14 15.10
C SER A 208 -2.01 5.73 15.50
N ALA A 209 -2.82 5.34 14.52
CA ALA A 209 -4.14 4.79 14.75
C ALA A 209 -4.34 3.49 13.98
N VAL A 210 -4.94 2.49 14.64
CA VAL A 210 -5.30 1.23 14.00
C VAL A 210 -6.54 1.44 13.13
N MET A 211 -6.52 0.92 11.91
CA MET A 211 -7.68 0.90 11.03
C MET A 211 -8.74 -0.05 11.58
N LEU A 212 -9.95 0.48 11.77
CA LEU A 212 -11.10 -0.27 12.27
C LEU A 212 -11.93 -0.87 11.13
N TYR A 213 -12.89 -1.70 11.49
CA TYR A 213 -13.88 -2.22 10.56
C TYR A 213 -14.74 -1.10 9.97
N PHE A 214 -14.89 -1.09 8.66
CA PHE A 214 -15.81 -0.21 7.95
C PHE A 214 -17.08 -0.98 7.57
N ASP A 215 -18.22 -0.39 7.81
CA ASP A 215 -19.50 -0.94 7.36
C ASP A 215 -19.67 -0.85 5.84
N ASP A 216 -20.78 -1.36 5.34
CA ASP A 216 -21.05 -1.39 3.90
C ASP A 216 -21.15 0.01 3.29
N GLU A 217 -21.66 1.00 4.04
CA GLU A 217 -21.76 2.38 3.59
C GLU A 217 -20.40 3.05 3.53
N GLY A 218 -19.59 2.91 4.57
CA GLY A 218 -18.20 3.42 4.60
C GLY A 218 -17.35 2.82 3.48
N ASN A 219 -17.43 1.50 3.30
CA ASN A 219 -16.75 0.82 2.18
C ASN A 219 -17.23 1.32 0.81
N ALA A 220 -18.52 1.57 0.63
CA ALA A 220 -19.07 2.11 -0.62
C ALA A 220 -18.55 3.52 -0.90
N ASN A 221 -18.49 4.40 0.11
CA ASN A 221 -17.95 5.75 0.00
C ASN A 221 -16.47 5.75 -0.41
N ILE A 222 -15.64 4.92 0.26
CA ILE A 222 -14.22 4.78 -0.04
C ILE A 222 -13.99 4.22 -1.45
N ASN A 223 -14.72 3.18 -1.83
CA ASN A 223 -14.62 2.60 -3.17
C ASN A 223 -15.00 3.60 -4.26
N GLN A 224 -16.05 4.39 -4.03
CA GLN A 224 -16.47 5.43 -4.99
C GLN A 224 -15.40 6.52 -5.11
N MET A 225 -14.80 6.95 -4.00
CA MET A 225 -13.68 7.89 -3.99
C MET A 225 -12.52 7.37 -4.87
N TRP A 226 -12.10 6.12 -4.69
CA TRP A 226 -11.02 5.54 -5.49
C TRP A 226 -11.37 5.42 -6.98
N ILE A 227 -12.62 5.10 -7.32
CA ILE A 227 -13.08 5.14 -8.71
C ILE A 227 -12.93 6.55 -9.28
N ASN A 228 -13.34 7.57 -8.54
CA ASN A 228 -13.28 8.97 -8.98
C ASN A 228 -11.83 9.47 -9.15
N ILE A 229 -10.89 8.96 -8.34
CA ILE A 229 -9.49 9.36 -8.39
C ILE A 229 -8.73 8.62 -9.50
N ARG A 230 -8.93 7.30 -9.63
CA ARG A 230 -8.17 6.44 -10.55
C ARG A 230 -8.72 6.48 -11.97
N CYS A 231 -10.04 6.58 -12.13
CA CYS A 231 -10.65 6.60 -13.45
C CYS A 231 -10.49 7.97 -14.10
N PHE A 232 -10.21 8.00 -15.39
CA PHE A 232 -10.28 9.22 -16.17
C PHE A 232 -11.68 9.80 -16.05
N ASN A 233 -11.78 10.97 -15.44
CA ASN A 233 -13.03 11.69 -15.39
C ASN A 233 -13.33 12.18 -16.81
N ILE A 234 -14.23 11.49 -17.53
CA ILE A 234 -14.64 11.87 -18.88
C ILE A 234 -15.20 13.32 -18.89
N SER A 235 -15.67 13.79 -17.73
CA SER A 235 -16.10 15.19 -17.54
C SER A 235 -14.95 16.22 -17.63
N MET A 236 -13.68 15.80 -17.57
CA MET A 236 -12.52 16.69 -17.78
C MET A 236 -12.17 16.92 -19.24
N LEU A 237 -12.79 16.19 -20.19
CA LEU A 237 -12.61 16.49 -21.59
C LEU A 237 -13.26 17.85 -21.88
N SER A 238 -12.46 18.76 -22.43
CA SER A 238 -12.99 20.06 -22.86
C SER A 238 -14.07 19.87 -23.93
N SER A 239 -14.97 20.84 -24.06
CA SER A 239 -16.00 20.82 -25.10
C SER A 239 -15.39 20.60 -26.49
N MET A 240 -14.17 21.05 -26.71
CA MET A 240 -13.43 20.88 -27.95
C MET A 240 -12.97 19.42 -28.16
N GLN A 241 -12.57 18.71 -27.11
CA GLN A 241 -12.19 17.30 -27.18
C GLN A 241 -13.41 16.41 -27.44
N TRP A 242 -14.58 16.72 -26.85
CA TRP A 242 -15.85 16.06 -27.15
C TRP A 242 -16.24 16.28 -28.61
N LEU A 243 -16.06 17.50 -29.14
CA LEU A 243 -16.31 17.82 -30.53
C LEU A 243 -15.41 16.99 -31.47
N LEU A 244 -14.12 16.88 -31.16
CA LEU A 244 -13.16 16.08 -31.93
C LEU A 244 -13.53 14.59 -31.94
N ILE A 245 -13.88 14.03 -30.78
CA ILE A 245 -14.35 12.64 -30.68
C ILE A 245 -15.60 12.45 -31.54
N GLY A 246 -16.56 13.37 -31.47
CA GLY A 246 -17.77 13.34 -32.27
C GLY A 246 -17.48 13.36 -33.77
N ILE A 247 -16.53 14.21 -34.23
CA ILE A 247 -16.09 14.26 -35.63
C ILE A 247 -15.47 12.94 -36.07
N VAL A 248 -14.56 12.36 -35.26
CA VAL A 248 -13.92 11.08 -35.58
C VAL A 248 -14.95 9.97 -35.70
N VAL A 249 -15.90 9.88 -34.77
CA VAL A 249 -17.00 8.89 -34.84
C VAL A 249 -17.85 9.09 -36.09
N ALA A 250 -18.20 10.35 -36.42
CA ALA A 250 -18.99 10.66 -37.61
C ALA A 250 -18.25 10.23 -38.91
N VAL A 251 -16.94 10.51 -39.00
CA VAL A 251 -16.11 10.10 -40.15
C VAL A 251 -16.07 8.58 -40.28
N VAL A 252 -15.87 7.85 -39.19
CA VAL A 252 -15.86 6.38 -39.19
C VAL A 252 -17.20 5.82 -39.64
N VAL A 253 -18.31 6.38 -39.18
CA VAL A 253 -19.67 5.97 -39.59
C VAL A 253 -19.87 6.25 -41.10
N ILE A 254 -19.46 7.43 -41.59
CA ILE A 254 -19.58 7.77 -43.02
C ILE A 254 -18.77 6.80 -43.88
N LEU A 255 -17.51 6.52 -43.52
CA LEU A 255 -16.67 5.56 -44.22
C LEU A 255 -17.26 4.16 -44.21
N PHE A 256 -17.82 3.73 -43.10
CA PHE A 256 -18.52 2.43 -43.01
C PHE A 256 -19.76 2.38 -43.92
N LEU A 257 -20.55 3.45 -43.95
CA LEU A 257 -21.71 3.52 -44.82
C LEU A 257 -21.31 3.53 -46.30
N LEU A 258 -20.29 4.30 -46.66
CA LEU A 258 -19.73 4.31 -48.04
C LEU A 258 -19.24 2.91 -48.43
N TRP A 259 -18.51 2.24 -47.56
CA TRP A 259 -18.06 0.87 -47.76
C TRP A 259 -19.22 -0.11 -47.89
N ARG A 260 -20.23 -0.01 -47.03
CA ARG A 260 -21.41 -0.90 -47.01
C ARG A 260 -22.29 -0.74 -48.26
N PHE A 261 -22.38 0.47 -48.81
CA PHE A 261 -23.24 0.80 -49.95
C PHE A 261 -22.46 1.00 -51.25
N GLN A 262 -21.17 0.75 -51.29
CA GLN A 262 -20.34 0.92 -52.49
C GLN A 262 -20.86 0.11 -53.68
N ASP A 263 -21.38 -1.12 -53.46
CA ASP A 263 -21.91 -1.97 -54.50
C ASP A 263 -23.22 -1.41 -55.11
N ASP A 264 -24.03 -0.75 -54.34
CA ASP A 264 -25.25 -0.13 -54.80
C ASP A 264 -24.98 1.14 -55.64
N LEU A 265 -23.94 1.91 -55.22
CA LEU A 265 -23.47 3.07 -55.98
C LEU A 265 -22.82 2.65 -57.30
N PHE A 266 -22.03 1.58 -57.31
CA PHE A 266 -21.41 1.02 -58.55
C PHE A 266 -22.46 0.43 -59.50
N ARG A 267 -23.47 -0.26 -59.00
CA ARG A 267 -24.56 -0.80 -59.84
C ARG A 267 -25.40 0.29 -60.49
N LYS A 268 -25.65 1.43 -59.86
CA LYS A 268 -26.34 2.57 -60.44
C LYS A 268 -25.54 3.32 -61.51
N SER A 269 -24.23 3.39 -61.36
CA SER A 269 -23.35 4.07 -62.31
C SER A 269 -22.99 3.22 -63.54
N HIS A 270 -23.16 1.91 -63.49
CA HIS A 270 -22.90 0.98 -64.59
C HIS A 270 -24.07 -0.01 -64.74
N PRO A 271 -25.19 0.36 -65.38
CA PRO A 271 -26.28 -0.56 -65.61
C PRO A 271 -25.78 -1.72 -66.49
N PRO A 272 -26.22 -2.98 -66.26
CA PRO A 272 -25.78 -4.13 -67.07
C PRO A 272 -26.21 -3.95 -68.52
N LYS A 273 -25.23 -4.09 -69.45
CA LYS A 273 -25.52 -4.07 -70.88
C LYS A 273 -26.52 -5.19 -71.19
N GLY A 274 -27.67 -4.83 -71.71
CA GLY A 274 -28.73 -5.76 -72.05
C GLY A 274 -28.23 -6.81 -73.07
N TYR A 275 -28.42 -8.08 -72.76
CA TYR A 275 -28.27 -9.17 -73.71
C TYR A 275 -29.37 -9.03 -74.82
N THR A 276 -29.03 -8.62 -76.00
CA THR A 276 -29.85 -8.81 -77.19
C THR A 276 -29.76 -10.28 -77.54
N LYS A 277 -30.90 -11.03 -77.30
CA LYS A 277 -31.09 -12.34 -77.96
C LYS A 277 -31.29 -12.09 -79.42
N GLU A 278 -30.31 -12.42 -80.23
CA GLU A 278 -30.53 -12.68 -81.66
C GLU A 278 -31.13 -14.09 -81.79
N ARG A 279 -32.16 -14.16 -82.70
CA ARG A 279 -32.82 -15.39 -83.10
C ARG A 279 -31.97 -16.18 -84.10
#